data_d90797fecf531c72e0f3074b39998bb9
#
_entry.id   d90797fecf531c72e0f3074b39998bb9
#
_cell.length_a   1.000
_cell.length_b   1.000
_cell.length_c   1.000
_cell.angle_alpha   90.00
_cell.angle_beta   90.00
_cell.angle_gamma   90.00
#
_symmetry.space_group_name_H-M   'P 1'
#
loop_
_entity.id
_entity.type
_entity.pdbx_description
1 polymer ?
#
loop_
_entity_poly.entity_id
_entity_poly.type
_entity_poly.pdbx_seq_one_letter_code
_entity_poly.pdbx_strand_id
1 'polypeptide(L)'
;MPTVIVDDQEIEIGADERLNCIEAARRAGVEIPHYCWHPGLSVVASCRMCLIQAGTRNAETGEVSMIPKLVPGCQTPVKDGTVIVTDSEAVQESRARVEEALLIDHPIDCPICDKAGECLLQDYHFEHGQSERRADIHAFSSRRRDVGPTVTLFVDRCIMCTRCVRFTREVSGTAELMVSAR
;
A
#
# COMPACT_ATOMS: atom_id res chain seq x y z
N MET A 1 -1.13 -13.82 26.23
CA MET A 1 -0.39 -13.28 25.08
C MET A 1 -1.13 -12.03 24.61
N PRO A 2 -0.46 -11.00 24.08
CA PRO A 2 -1.15 -9.85 23.54
C PRO A 2 -2.09 -10.25 22.41
N THR A 3 -3.29 -9.65 22.36
CA THR A 3 -4.35 -9.98 21.43
C THR A 3 -4.63 -8.79 20.51
N VAL A 4 -4.78 -9.04 19.23
CA VAL A 4 -5.16 -8.05 18.21
C VAL A 4 -6.45 -8.51 17.54
N ILE A 5 -7.35 -7.58 17.25
CA ILE A 5 -8.62 -7.86 16.58
C ILE A 5 -8.54 -7.32 15.16
N VAL A 6 -8.76 -8.17 14.18
CA VAL A 6 -8.79 -7.82 12.75
C VAL A 6 -10.13 -8.24 12.18
N ASP A 7 -10.96 -7.29 11.76
CA ASP A 7 -12.29 -7.52 11.21
C ASP A 7 -13.09 -8.55 12.02
N ASP A 8 -13.17 -8.32 13.36
CA ASP A 8 -13.83 -9.17 14.36
C ASP A 8 -13.15 -10.54 14.66
N GLN A 9 -11.99 -10.83 14.05
CA GLN A 9 -11.20 -12.02 14.36
C GLN A 9 -10.11 -11.67 15.38
N GLU A 10 -10.08 -12.41 16.49
CA GLU A 10 -8.99 -12.28 17.46
C GLU A 10 -7.79 -13.14 17.06
N ILE A 11 -6.62 -12.54 17.06
CA ILE A 11 -5.34 -13.22 16.84
C ILE A 11 -4.38 -12.94 18.01
N GLU A 12 -3.63 -13.94 18.40
CA GLU A 12 -2.57 -13.80 19.38
C GLU A 12 -1.26 -13.42 18.70
N ILE A 13 -0.52 -12.50 19.32
CA ILE A 13 0.84 -12.11 18.89
C ILE A 13 1.85 -12.41 20.00
N GLY A 14 3.10 -12.64 19.63
CA GLY A 14 4.17 -12.82 20.60
C GLY A 14 4.43 -11.55 21.41
N ALA A 15 4.75 -11.67 22.70
CA ALA A 15 4.97 -10.53 23.59
C ALA A 15 6.09 -9.59 23.11
N ASP A 16 7.11 -10.14 22.45
CA ASP A 16 8.26 -9.40 21.93
C ASP A 16 8.16 -9.08 20.42
N GLU A 17 7.07 -9.48 19.78
CA GLU A 17 6.88 -9.22 18.35
C GLU A 17 6.47 -7.78 18.07
N ARG A 18 7.13 -7.20 17.08
CA ARG A 18 6.84 -5.85 16.61
C ARG A 18 6.24 -5.91 15.21
N LEU A 19 4.93 -6.08 15.16
CA LEU A 19 4.18 -6.11 13.91
C LEU A 19 3.54 -4.74 13.63
N ASN A 20 3.37 -4.43 12.34
CA ASN A 20 2.43 -3.40 11.89
C ASN A 20 1.05 -4.01 11.57
N CYS A 21 0.08 -3.17 11.26
CA CYS A 21 -1.28 -3.64 10.98
C CYS A 21 -1.38 -4.52 9.72
N ILE A 22 -0.52 -4.33 8.71
CA ILE A 22 -0.48 -5.22 7.52
C ILE A 22 -0.04 -6.63 7.92
N GLU A 23 1.02 -6.73 8.73
CA GLU A 23 1.54 -8.02 9.17
C GLU A 23 0.57 -8.75 10.09
N ALA A 24 -0.09 -8.01 10.98
CA ALA A 24 -1.14 -8.57 11.86
C ALA A 24 -2.36 -9.05 11.04
N ALA A 25 -2.85 -8.24 10.11
CA ALA A 25 -3.96 -8.62 9.24
C ALA A 25 -3.65 -9.88 8.41
N ARG A 26 -2.43 -9.97 7.86
CA ARG A 26 -1.99 -11.15 7.11
C ARG A 26 -2.02 -12.44 7.96
N ARG A 27 -1.72 -12.36 9.26
CA ARG A 27 -1.87 -13.51 10.17
C ARG A 27 -3.32 -13.92 10.40
N ALA A 28 -4.23 -12.97 10.35
CA ALA A 28 -5.67 -13.24 10.38
C ALA A 28 -6.21 -13.74 9.03
N GLY A 29 -5.36 -13.91 8.02
CA GLY A 29 -5.78 -14.28 6.67
C GLY A 29 -6.39 -13.13 5.86
N VAL A 30 -6.28 -11.89 6.35
CA VAL A 30 -6.79 -10.69 5.70
C VAL A 30 -5.64 -9.95 5.02
N GLU A 31 -5.77 -9.68 3.72
CA GLU A 31 -4.80 -8.89 3.00
C GLU A 31 -5.21 -7.41 2.96
N ILE A 32 -4.32 -6.53 3.44
CA ILE A 32 -4.44 -5.09 3.30
C ILE A 32 -3.67 -4.68 2.04
N PRO A 33 -4.33 -4.12 1.00
CA PRO A 33 -3.68 -3.75 -0.25
C PRO A 33 -2.61 -2.67 -0.02
N HIS A 34 -1.49 -2.77 -0.73
CA HIS A 34 -0.36 -1.86 -0.55
C HIS A 34 0.59 -1.88 -1.74
N TYR A 35 1.19 -0.71 -2.07
CA TYR A 35 2.22 -0.61 -3.10
C TYR A 35 3.61 -0.37 -2.54
N CYS A 36 3.76 0.62 -1.67
CA CYS A 36 5.08 1.06 -1.24
C CYS A 36 5.68 0.19 -0.13
N TRP A 37 4.88 -0.47 0.69
CA TRP A 37 5.37 -1.31 1.77
C TRP A 37 5.97 -2.63 1.26
N HIS A 38 7.05 -3.08 1.91
CA HIS A 38 7.67 -4.37 1.71
C HIS A 38 8.37 -4.78 3.03
N PRO A 39 8.26 -6.05 3.48
CA PRO A 39 8.80 -6.47 4.78
C PRO A 39 10.33 -6.34 4.90
N GLY A 40 11.05 -6.39 3.78
CA GLY A 40 12.50 -6.25 3.74
C GLY A 40 13.03 -4.83 3.48
N LEU A 41 12.17 -3.80 3.53
CA LEU A 41 12.57 -2.41 3.27
C LEU A 41 11.99 -1.48 4.34
N SER A 42 12.63 -0.33 4.55
CA SER A 42 12.13 0.71 5.45
C SER A 42 10.71 1.17 5.06
N VAL A 43 9.92 1.57 6.04
CA VAL A 43 8.55 2.05 5.82
C VAL A 43 8.57 3.51 5.35
N VAL A 44 7.93 3.79 4.22
CA VAL A 44 7.81 5.16 3.68
C VAL A 44 6.38 5.71 3.77
N ALA A 45 5.37 4.84 3.86
CA ALA A 45 3.95 5.17 3.99
C ALA A 45 3.42 6.20 2.96
N SER A 46 3.93 6.19 1.72
CA SER A 46 3.64 7.21 0.70
C SER A 46 2.43 6.91 -0.18
N CYS A 47 2.17 5.63 -0.50
CA CYS A 47 1.13 5.28 -1.47
C CYS A 47 -0.30 5.42 -0.95
N ARG A 48 -0.51 5.36 0.37
CA ARG A 48 -1.83 5.43 1.05
C ARG A 48 -2.83 4.32 0.71
N MET A 49 -2.44 3.33 -0.07
CA MET A 49 -3.32 2.21 -0.40
C MET A 49 -3.69 1.36 0.82
N CYS A 50 -2.81 1.29 1.82
CA CYS A 50 -2.99 0.54 3.06
C CYS A 50 -3.70 1.33 4.17
N LEU A 51 -4.49 2.34 3.87
CA LEU A 51 -5.28 3.06 4.87
C LEU A 51 -6.37 2.13 5.44
N ILE A 52 -6.49 2.14 6.76
CA ILE A 52 -7.43 1.34 7.56
C ILE A 52 -8.01 2.18 8.69
N GLN A 53 -9.08 1.71 9.31
CA GLN A 53 -9.47 2.21 10.62
C GLN A 53 -8.73 1.41 11.70
N ALA A 54 -8.22 2.10 12.70
CA ALA A 54 -7.56 1.47 13.84
C ALA A 54 -8.09 2.06 15.14
N GLY A 55 -8.07 1.25 16.19
CA GLY A 55 -8.51 1.63 17.54
C GLY A 55 -7.87 0.76 18.59
N THR A 56 -8.34 0.92 19.82
CA THR A 56 -7.89 0.12 20.95
C THR A 56 -9.10 -0.31 21.76
N ARG A 57 -9.17 -1.57 22.13
CA ARG A 57 -10.13 -2.15 23.07
C ARG A 57 -9.58 -2.00 24.50
N ASN A 58 -10.37 -1.42 25.39
CA ASN A 58 -10.05 -1.39 26.80
C ASN A 58 -10.18 -2.81 27.39
N ALA A 59 -9.14 -3.29 28.06
CA ALA A 59 -9.13 -4.66 28.61
C ALA A 59 -10.11 -4.85 29.78
N GLU A 60 -10.45 -3.78 30.54
CA GLU A 60 -11.35 -3.86 31.70
C GLU A 60 -12.81 -3.71 31.31
N THR A 61 -13.14 -2.76 30.42
CA THR A 61 -14.51 -2.43 30.04
C THR A 61 -14.98 -3.13 28.77
N GLY A 62 -14.04 -3.62 27.94
CA GLY A 62 -14.31 -4.16 26.61
C GLY A 62 -14.68 -3.10 25.57
N GLU A 63 -14.73 -1.83 25.95
CA GLU A 63 -15.10 -0.73 25.07
C GLU A 63 -14.01 -0.44 24.04
N VAL A 64 -14.40 -0.25 22.77
CA VAL A 64 -13.51 0.04 21.66
C VAL A 64 -13.49 1.54 21.37
N SER A 65 -12.32 2.14 21.45
CA SER A 65 -12.09 3.54 21.06
C SER A 65 -11.36 3.60 19.73
N MET A 66 -12.04 4.03 18.66
CA MET A 66 -11.48 4.15 17.33
C MET A 66 -10.81 5.51 17.11
N ILE A 67 -9.69 5.51 16.37
CA ILE A 67 -9.05 6.74 15.89
C ILE A 67 -9.99 7.39 14.87
N PRO A 68 -10.30 8.70 14.98
CA PRO A 68 -11.33 9.37 14.15
C PRO A 68 -10.92 9.59 12.68
N LYS A 69 -9.78 9.05 12.25
CA LYS A 69 -9.24 9.14 10.89
C LYS A 69 -8.63 7.83 10.45
N LEU A 70 -8.56 7.59 9.15
CA LEU A 70 -7.82 6.47 8.59
C LEU A 70 -6.32 6.63 8.85
N VAL A 71 -5.67 5.51 9.14
CA VAL A 71 -4.22 5.45 9.40
C VAL A 71 -3.54 4.49 8.43
N PRO A 72 -2.29 4.73 8.03
CA PRO A 72 -1.56 3.81 7.16
C PRO A 72 -1.16 2.54 7.92
N GLY A 73 -1.74 1.40 7.54
CA GLY A 73 -1.50 0.11 8.20
C GLY A 73 -0.04 -0.33 8.21
N CYS A 74 0.73 0.06 7.19
CA CYS A 74 2.16 -0.24 7.11
C CYS A 74 3.01 0.47 8.18
N GLN A 75 2.54 1.62 8.69
CA GLN A 75 3.27 2.44 9.67
C GLN A 75 2.67 2.33 11.08
N THR A 76 1.46 1.82 11.21
CA THR A 76 0.76 1.72 12.49
C THR A 76 1.16 0.42 13.19
N PRO A 77 1.88 0.50 14.33
CA PRO A 77 2.25 -0.68 15.09
C PRO A 77 1.03 -1.24 15.82
N VAL A 78 1.02 -2.55 16.02
CA VAL A 78 0.01 -3.21 16.83
C VAL A 78 0.51 -3.41 18.28
N LYS A 79 -0.42 -3.37 19.22
CA LYS A 79 -0.23 -3.63 20.64
C LYS A 79 -1.37 -4.52 21.12
N ASP A 80 -1.30 -4.94 22.40
CA ASP A 80 -2.41 -5.60 23.05
C ASP A 80 -3.69 -4.74 22.99
N GLY A 81 -4.81 -5.37 22.63
CA GLY A 81 -6.09 -4.70 22.44
C GLY A 81 -6.23 -3.86 21.17
N THR A 82 -5.26 -3.85 20.25
CA THR A 82 -5.41 -3.14 18.96
C THR A 82 -6.56 -3.72 18.16
N VAL A 83 -7.43 -2.85 17.66
CA VAL A 83 -8.55 -3.18 16.76
C VAL A 83 -8.25 -2.60 15.38
N ILE A 84 -8.39 -3.42 14.36
CA ILE A 84 -8.16 -3.09 12.95
C ILE A 84 -9.44 -3.39 12.17
N VAL A 85 -9.94 -2.41 11.41
CA VAL A 85 -11.05 -2.60 10.47
C VAL A 85 -10.55 -2.30 9.07
N THR A 86 -10.59 -3.31 8.21
CA THR A 86 -9.97 -3.26 6.88
C THR A 86 -10.97 -3.03 5.75
N ASP A 87 -12.27 -3.16 5.99
CA ASP A 87 -13.30 -3.16 4.93
C ASP A 87 -14.53 -2.28 5.28
N SER A 88 -14.32 -1.13 5.94
CA SER A 88 -15.39 -0.15 6.11
C SER A 88 -15.59 0.70 4.84
N GLU A 89 -16.77 1.32 4.71
CA GLU A 89 -17.08 2.23 3.59
C GLU A 89 -16.00 3.31 3.40
N ALA A 90 -15.53 3.92 4.49
CA ALA A 90 -14.48 4.93 4.46
C ALA A 90 -13.13 4.37 3.94
N VAL A 91 -12.82 3.12 4.28
CA VAL A 91 -11.61 2.43 3.78
C VAL A 91 -11.76 2.13 2.29
N GLN A 92 -12.89 1.59 1.86
CA GLN A 92 -13.18 1.29 0.45
C GLN A 92 -13.14 2.57 -0.40
N GLU A 93 -13.79 3.64 0.06
CA GLU A 93 -13.73 4.94 -0.63
C GLU A 93 -12.29 5.46 -0.74
N SER A 94 -11.50 5.34 0.32
CA SER A 94 -10.10 5.77 0.31
C SER A 94 -9.27 4.99 -0.72
N ARG A 95 -9.44 3.68 -0.82
CA ARG A 95 -8.76 2.84 -1.83
C ARG A 95 -9.15 3.25 -3.24
N ALA A 96 -10.45 3.42 -3.50
CA ALA A 96 -10.94 3.87 -4.80
C ALA A 96 -10.34 5.23 -5.21
N ARG A 97 -10.19 6.17 -4.25
CA ARG A 97 -9.56 7.48 -4.50
C ARG A 97 -8.05 7.36 -4.78
N VAL A 98 -7.37 6.46 -4.11
CA VAL A 98 -5.92 6.21 -4.36
C VAL A 98 -5.74 5.63 -5.76
N GLU A 99 -6.54 4.64 -6.15
CA GLU A 99 -6.51 4.06 -7.50
C GLU A 99 -6.79 5.11 -8.57
N GLU A 100 -7.83 5.91 -8.40
CA GLU A 100 -8.15 6.99 -9.32
C GLU A 100 -6.99 7.99 -9.47
N ALA A 101 -6.37 8.40 -8.36
CA ALA A 101 -5.23 9.31 -8.37
C ALA A 101 -4.01 8.74 -9.09
N LEU A 102 -3.72 7.46 -8.90
CA LEU A 102 -2.61 6.78 -9.59
C LEU A 102 -2.87 6.67 -11.10
N LEU A 103 -4.11 6.39 -11.49
CA LEU A 103 -4.50 6.20 -12.89
C LEU A 103 -4.65 7.50 -13.68
N ILE A 104 -4.63 8.68 -13.03
CA ILE A 104 -4.64 9.97 -13.74
C ILE A 104 -3.43 10.09 -14.67
N ASP A 105 -2.24 9.79 -14.16
CA ASP A 105 -0.98 9.94 -14.88
C ASP A 105 -0.44 8.61 -15.43
N HIS A 106 -1.07 7.49 -15.10
CA HIS A 106 -0.61 6.17 -15.55
C HIS A 106 -1.08 5.89 -16.98
N PRO A 107 -0.19 5.50 -17.91
CA PRO A 107 -0.60 5.12 -19.26
C PRO A 107 -1.41 3.83 -19.24
N ILE A 108 -2.57 3.84 -19.90
CA ILE A 108 -3.45 2.68 -20.01
C ILE A 108 -3.05 1.85 -21.25
N ASP A 109 -1.81 1.41 -21.25
CA ASP A 109 -1.23 0.58 -22.33
C ASP A 109 -1.02 -0.89 -21.89
N CYS A 110 -1.90 -1.39 -21.01
CA CYS A 110 -1.83 -2.74 -20.45
C CYS A 110 -1.58 -3.86 -21.47
N PRO A 111 -2.20 -3.84 -22.68
CA PRO A 111 -1.97 -4.89 -23.67
C PRO A 111 -0.52 -5.01 -24.18
N ILE A 112 0.27 -3.94 -24.05
CA ILE A 112 1.67 -3.89 -24.49
C ILE A 112 2.63 -3.63 -23.31
N CYS A 113 2.13 -3.71 -22.08
CA CYS A 113 2.93 -3.49 -20.88
C CYS A 113 3.59 -4.79 -20.42
N ASP A 114 4.89 -4.73 -20.14
CA ASP A 114 5.66 -5.91 -19.68
C ASP A 114 5.18 -6.41 -18.30
N LYS A 115 4.42 -5.59 -17.55
CA LYS A 115 3.86 -5.95 -16.24
C LYS A 115 2.46 -6.58 -16.32
N ALA A 116 1.85 -6.66 -17.50
CA ALA A 116 0.52 -7.25 -17.67
C ALA A 116 0.45 -8.69 -17.14
N GLY A 117 -0.63 -9.03 -16.43
CA GLY A 117 -0.85 -10.35 -15.84
C GLY A 117 -0.19 -10.60 -14.48
N GLU A 118 0.66 -9.69 -14.00
CA GLU A 118 1.25 -9.73 -12.66
C GLU A 118 1.33 -8.31 -12.03
N CYS A 119 0.37 -7.46 -12.35
CA CYS A 119 0.37 -6.05 -12.00
C CYS A 119 -0.60 -5.77 -10.85
N LEU A 120 -0.07 -5.50 -9.66
CA LEU A 120 -0.89 -5.14 -8.50
C LEU A 120 -1.74 -3.87 -8.72
N LEU A 121 -1.31 -2.93 -9.56
CA LEU A 121 -2.14 -1.77 -9.92
C LEU A 121 -3.39 -2.19 -10.68
N GLN A 122 -3.25 -3.15 -11.60
CA GLN A 122 -4.37 -3.70 -12.35
C GLN A 122 -5.30 -4.51 -11.44
N ASP A 123 -4.73 -5.39 -10.60
CA ASP A 123 -5.49 -6.24 -9.69
C ASP A 123 -6.29 -5.38 -8.70
N TYR A 124 -5.64 -4.43 -8.03
CA TYR A 124 -6.31 -3.55 -7.06
C TYR A 124 -7.31 -2.58 -7.71
N HIS A 125 -7.08 -2.20 -8.97
CA HIS A 125 -8.10 -1.44 -9.71
C HIS A 125 -9.38 -2.25 -9.92
N PHE A 126 -9.27 -3.53 -10.26
CA PHE A 126 -10.45 -4.40 -10.40
C PHE A 126 -11.15 -4.68 -9.07
N GLU A 127 -10.40 -4.74 -7.97
CA GLU A 127 -10.95 -5.02 -6.64
C GLU A 127 -11.52 -3.78 -5.96
N HIS A 128 -10.90 -2.63 -6.12
CA HIS A 128 -11.17 -1.42 -5.34
C HIS A 128 -11.41 -0.16 -6.18
N GLY A 129 -11.06 -0.18 -7.45
CA GLY A 129 -11.16 0.97 -8.34
C GLY A 129 -12.60 1.30 -8.74
N GLN A 130 -12.74 2.41 -9.47
CA GLN A 130 -14.01 2.86 -10.04
C GLN A 130 -14.00 2.70 -11.56
N SER A 131 -15.13 2.32 -12.13
CA SER A 131 -15.28 2.16 -13.59
C SER A 131 -15.25 3.48 -14.35
N GLU A 132 -15.62 4.58 -13.70
CA GLU A 132 -15.72 5.90 -14.30
C GLU A 132 -14.56 6.80 -13.88
N ARG A 133 -13.99 7.46 -14.86
CA ARG A 133 -12.94 8.46 -14.64
C ARG A 133 -13.57 9.84 -14.47
N ARG A 134 -13.33 10.50 -13.34
CA ARG A 134 -13.86 11.85 -13.07
C ARG A 134 -13.05 12.97 -13.72
N ALA A 135 -11.77 12.74 -14.01
CA ALA A 135 -10.88 13.74 -14.57
C ALA A 135 -10.60 13.43 -16.04
N ASP A 136 -10.88 14.37 -16.92
CA ASP A 136 -10.50 14.32 -18.34
C ASP A 136 -9.11 14.94 -18.53
N ILE A 137 -8.11 14.25 -17.99
CA ILE A 137 -6.70 14.64 -18.06
C ILE A 137 -5.96 13.58 -18.86
N HIS A 138 -5.19 14.00 -19.86
CA HIS A 138 -4.30 13.10 -20.57
C HIS A 138 -3.11 12.72 -19.66
N ALA A 139 -2.81 11.42 -19.60
CA ALA A 139 -1.65 10.95 -18.89
C ALA A 139 -0.37 11.60 -19.43
N PHE A 140 0.53 11.95 -18.53
CA PHE A 140 1.83 12.46 -18.90
C PHE A 140 2.59 11.43 -19.75
N SER A 141 3.21 11.87 -20.85
CA SER A 141 3.99 11.01 -21.72
C SER A 141 5.43 11.53 -21.79
N SER A 142 6.36 10.73 -21.34
CA SER A 142 7.78 10.98 -21.44
C SER A 142 8.43 10.15 -22.57
N ARG A 143 9.68 10.46 -22.88
CA ARG A 143 10.46 9.64 -23.81
C ARG A 143 11.02 8.41 -23.10
N ARG A 144 10.85 7.24 -23.71
CA ARG A 144 11.59 6.04 -23.30
C ARG A 144 13.09 6.30 -23.45
N ARG A 145 13.86 5.80 -22.48
CA ARG A 145 15.33 5.96 -22.50
C ARG A 145 15.97 4.59 -22.34
N ASP A 146 16.87 4.27 -23.26
CA ASP A 146 17.70 3.07 -23.13
C ASP A 146 18.77 3.30 -22.05
N VAL A 147 18.85 2.35 -21.14
CA VAL A 147 19.85 2.31 -20.07
C VAL A 147 20.73 1.08 -20.31
N GLY A 148 21.64 1.21 -21.25
CA GLY A 148 22.44 0.11 -21.74
C GLY A 148 21.77 -0.70 -22.87
N PRO A 149 22.37 -1.83 -23.29
CA PRO A 149 21.94 -2.55 -24.50
C PRO A 149 20.66 -3.37 -24.31
N THR A 150 20.23 -3.63 -23.08
CA THR A 150 19.15 -4.59 -22.79
C THR A 150 18.04 -4.04 -21.91
N VAL A 151 18.18 -2.83 -21.37
CA VAL A 151 17.21 -2.23 -20.44
C VAL A 151 16.70 -0.91 -20.97
N THR A 152 15.40 -0.76 -21.09
CA THR A 152 14.73 0.49 -21.42
C THR A 152 13.99 1.04 -20.20
N LEU A 153 14.28 2.25 -19.80
CA LEU A 153 13.57 2.95 -18.72
C LEU A 153 12.32 3.61 -19.28
N PHE A 154 11.16 3.23 -18.74
CA PHE A 154 9.88 3.84 -19.06
C PHE A 154 9.21 4.38 -17.79
N VAL A 155 9.52 5.62 -17.46
CA VAL A 155 9.14 6.25 -16.19
C VAL A 155 7.63 6.51 -16.05
N ASP A 156 6.88 6.60 -17.15
CA ASP A 156 5.44 6.88 -17.12
C ASP A 156 4.63 5.75 -16.46
N ARG A 157 5.14 4.52 -16.54
CA ARG A 157 4.55 3.36 -15.85
C ARG A 157 4.87 3.29 -14.37
N CYS A 158 5.71 4.21 -13.85
CA CYS A 158 6.12 4.21 -12.46
C CYS A 158 5.03 4.83 -11.57
N ILE A 159 4.55 4.07 -10.58
CA ILE A 159 3.59 4.53 -9.57
C ILE A 159 4.24 5.18 -8.33
N MET A 160 5.51 5.52 -8.41
CA MET A 160 6.27 6.22 -7.35
C MET A 160 6.32 5.50 -5.99
N CYS A 161 6.21 4.17 -5.99
CA CYS A 161 6.24 3.37 -4.75
C CYS A 161 7.62 3.37 -4.05
N THR A 162 8.66 3.81 -4.71
CA THR A 162 10.06 3.91 -4.22
C THR A 162 10.71 2.60 -3.76
N ARG A 163 10.13 1.43 -4.02
CA ARG A 163 10.73 0.14 -3.63
C ARG A 163 12.13 -0.04 -4.24
N CYS A 164 12.29 0.24 -5.53
CA CYS A 164 13.60 0.14 -6.21
C CYS A 164 14.63 1.12 -5.63
N VAL A 165 14.24 2.35 -5.33
CA VAL A 165 15.13 3.36 -4.72
C VAL A 165 15.59 2.92 -3.33
N ARG A 166 14.68 2.41 -2.50
CA ARG A 166 15.02 1.90 -1.18
C ARG A 166 15.86 0.64 -1.25
N PHE A 167 15.56 -0.25 -2.19
CA PHE A 167 16.36 -1.46 -2.41
C PHE A 167 17.83 -1.10 -2.72
N THR A 168 18.07 -0.17 -3.64
CA THR A 168 19.44 0.21 -4.00
C THR A 168 20.17 0.92 -2.86
N ARG A 169 19.46 1.58 -1.95
CA ARG A 169 20.05 2.22 -0.76
C ARG A 169 20.28 1.26 0.40
N GLU A 170 19.33 0.39 0.68
CA GLU A 170 19.26 -0.39 1.92
C GLU A 170 19.80 -1.80 1.76
N VAL A 171 19.67 -2.39 0.56
CA VAL A 171 20.05 -3.78 0.30
C VAL A 171 21.33 -3.86 -0.51
N SER A 172 21.39 -3.27 -1.71
CA SER A 172 22.63 -3.28 -2.51
C SER A 172 23.66 -2.24 -2.08
N GLY A 173 23.25 -1.17 -1.39
CA GLY A 173 24.14 -0.11 -0.93
C GLY A 173 24.70 0.79 -2.03
N THR A 174 24.23 0.64 -3.25
CA THR A 174 24.77 1.31 -4.45
C THR A 174 24.10 2.65 -4.75
N ALA A 175 22.83 2.82 -4.31
CA ALA A 175 22.05 4.06 -4.40
C ALA A 175 21.97 4.71 -5.78
N GLU A 176 22.01 3.90 -6.86
CA GLU A 176 22.00 4.41 -8.25
C GLU A 176 20.64 4.95 -8.69
N LEU A 177 19.57 4.59 -7.99
CA LEU A 177 18.21 5.03 -8.32
C LEU A 177 17.75 6.15 -7.39
N MET A 178 17.16 7.17 -7.98
CA MET A 178 16.56 8.28 -7.25
C MET A 178 15.28 8.76 -7.93
N VAL A 179 14.41 9.39 -7.16
CA VAL A 179 13.28 10.15 -7.70
C VAL A 179 13.71 11.59 -7.88
N SER A 180 13.46 12.15 -9.06
CA SER A 180 13.79 13.54 -9.39
C SER A 180 12.62 14.19 -10.11
N ALA A 181 12.27 15.41 -9.70
CA ALA A 181 11.37 16.34 -10.38
C ALA A 181 9.99 15.77 -10.83
N ARG A 182 9.36 14.97 -9.97
CA ARG A 182 8.00 14.46 -10.23
C ARG A 182 7.06 14.75 -9.08
#